data_7898a833715d2375eb055016683ee680
#
_entry.id   7898a833715d2375eb055016683ee680
#
_cell.length_a   1.000
_cell.length_b   1.000
_cell.length_c   1.000
_cell.angle_alpha   90.00
_cell.angle_beta   90.00
_cell.angle_gamma   90.00
#
_symmetry.space_group_name_H-M   'P 1'
#
loop_
_entity.id
_entity.type
_entity.pdbx_description
1 polymer ?
#
loop_
_entity_poly.entity_id
_entity_poly.type
_entity_poly.pdbx_seq_one_letter_code
_entity_poly.pdbx_strand_id
1 'polypeptide(L)'
;FDPGDVVGGCLRALDLKGHMVAMAGAVTPDGVAFVGDSVLGEEILAKHGVPFFVDYPQALKTLDRLEALEARLFVPSHGEPVGDVRPLAEANRRVLSSLREEVRDLCRLRTRDGIVGARTAARGRKDDLVAEVLHRASVSALLSDLLDAGEVQVQEAPEGLVYQRV
;
A
#
# COMPACT_ATOMS: atom_id res chain seq x y z
N PHE A 1 -18.26 -9.50 8.66
CA PHE A 1 -18.65 -8.38 9.55
C PHE A 1 -18.36 -7.05 8.84
N ASP A 2 -19.16 -6.04 9.16
CA ASP A 2 -19.01 -4.70 8.63
C ASP A 2 -18.14 -3.83 9.57
N PRO A 3 -17.57 -2.73 9.05
CA PRO A 3 -16.84 -1.77 9.87
C PRO A 3 -17.68 -1.25 11.02
N GLY A 4 -17.18 -1.34 12.24
CA GLY A 4 -17.88 -0.96 13.46
C GLY A 4 -18.63 -2.09 14.17
N ASP A 5 -18.79 -3.23 13.54
CA ASP A 5 -19.38 -4.42 14.19
C ASP A 5 -18.60 -4.81 15.44
N VAL A 6 -19.34 -5.33 16.45
CA VAL A 6 -18.72 -5.90 17.65
C VAL A 6 -18.56 -7.39 17.47
N VAL A 7 -17.32 -7.84 17.32
CA VAL A 7 -16.94 -9.24 17.14
C VAL A 7 -16.55 -9.86 18.47
N GLY A 8 -17.01 -11.07 18.74
CA GLY A 8 -16.73 -11.78 20.00
C GLY A 8 -17.21 -11.06 21.26
N GLY A 9 -18.20 -10.17 21.12
CA GLY A 9 -18.79 -9.41 22.22
C GLY A 9 -17.94 -8.22 22.75
N CYS A 10 -16.74 -7.99 22.22
CA CYS A 10 -15.87 -6.93 22.75
C CYS A 10 -14.96 -6.23 21.72
N LEU A 11 -14.67 -6.81 20.57
CA LEU A 11 -13.76 -6.23 19.59
C LEU A 11 -14.54 -5.42 18.56
N ARG A 12 -14.24 -4.13 18.38
CA ARG A 12 -14.82 -3.32 17.31
C ARG A 12 -14.02 -3.49 16.02
N ALA A 13 -14.68 -3.97 14.96
CA ALA A 13 -14.07 -4.20 13.66
C ALA A 13 -13.65 -2.89 12.96
N LEU A 14 -12.50 -2.90 12.31
CA LEU A 14 -11.97 -1.82 11.49
C LEU A 14 -11.91 -2.25 10.02
N ASP A 15 -12.29 -1.37 9.10
CA ASP A 15 -12.04 -1.53 7.67
C ASP A 15 -10.64 -0.99 7.33
N LEU A 16 -9.74 -1.90 6.95
CA LEU A 16 -8.32 -1.60 6.66
C LEU A 16 -7.94 -1.99 5.24
N LYS A 17 -8.86 -1.86 4.27
CA LYS A 17 -8.62 -2.18 2.87
C LYS A 17 -7.44 -1.39 2.29
N GLY A 18 -6.83 -1.94 1.27
CA GLY A 18 -5.69 -1.34 0.55
C GLY A 18 -4.51 -2.29 0.46
N HIS A 19 -3.96 -2.74 1.59
CA HIS A 19 -2.98 -3.83 1.60
C HIS A 19 -3.58 -5.10 0.98
N MET A 20 -4.77 -5.49 1.42
CA MET A 20 -5.58 -6.55 0.81
C MET A 20 -7.01 -6.05 0.56
N VAL A 21 -7.73 -6.72 -0.36
CA VAL A 21 -9.10 -6.36 -0.74
C VAL A 21 -10.08 -6.39 0.44
N ALA A 22 -9.89 -7.31 1.37
CA ALA A 22 -10.77 -7.53 2.53
C ALA A 22 -10.00 -7.53 3.86
N MET A 23 -8.99 -6.65 3.98
CA MET A 23 -8.25 -6.53 5.21
C MET A 23 -9.08 -5.85 6.29
N ALA A 24 -9.05 -6.41 7.48
CA ALA A 24 -9.71 -5.89 8.66
C ALA A 24 -8.74 -5.83 9.85
N GLY A 25 -9.03 -4.93 10.77
CA GLY A 25 -8.40 -4.83 12.07
C GLY A 25 -9.44 -4.83 13.19
N ALA A 26 -9.01 -4.57 14.40
CA ALA A 26 -9.91 -4.52 15.55
C ALA A 26 -9.40 -3.54 16.61
N VAL A 27 -10.35 -2.94 17.35
CA VAL A 27 -10.07 -2.16 18.55
C VAL A 27 -10.63 -2.88 19.75
N THR A 28 -9.78 -3.05 20.76
CA THR A 28 -10.18 -3.62 22.06
C THR A 28 -10.91 -2.60 22.94
N PRO A 29 -11.69 -3.02 23.98
CA PRO A 29 -12.36 -2.10 24.90
C PRO A 29 -11.41 -1.16 25.65
N ASP A 30 -10.17 -1.56 25.89
CA ASP A 30 -9.13 -0.76 26.53
C ASP A 30 -8.34 0.14 25.57
N GLY A 31 -8.81 0.25 24.29
CA GLY A 31 -8.30 1.19 23.30
C GLY A 31 -7.04 0.75 22.57
N VAL A 32 -6.75 -0.55 22.46
CA VAL A 32 -5.68 -1.06 21.61
C VAL A 32 -6.22 -1.37 20.21
N ALA A 33 -5.66 -0.72 19.19
CA ALA A 33 -6.00 -0.91 17.80
C ALA A 33 -4.99 -1.84 17.10
N PHE A 34 -5.42 -3.02 16.70
CA PHE A 34 -4.64 -3.92 15.85
C PHE A 34 -4.86 -3.54 14.39
N VAL A 35 -3.84 -2.96 13.78
CA VAL A 35 -3.95 -2.33 12.46
C VAL A 35 -3.30 -3.13 11.33
N GLY A 36 -2.75 -4.30 11.64
CA GLY A 36 -2.18 -5.22 10.65
C GLY A 36 -1.10 -4.56 9.79
N ASP A 37 -1.14 -4.83 8.50
CA ASP A 37 -0.20 -4.30 7.50
C ASP A 37 -0.72 -3.02 6.82
N SER A 38 -1.71 -2.34 7.39
CA SER A 38 -2.21 -1.06 6.87
C SER A 38 -1.22 0.09 7.07
N VAL A 39 -0.33 -0.03 8.05
CA VAL A 39 0.86 0.80 8.24
C VAL A 39 2.07 -0.10 8.55
N LEU A 40 3.22 0.28 8.04
CA LEU A 40 4.50 -0.41 8.24
C LEU A 40 5.44 0.50 9.02
N GLY A 41 6.22 -0.09 9.94
CA GLY A 41 7.27 0.62 10.66
C GLY A 41 8.33 1.21 9.73
N GLU A 42 8.98 2.31 10.14
CA GLU A 42 9.95 3.03 9.30
C GLU A 42 11.12 2.13 8.86
N GLU A 43 11.59 1.24 9.73
CA GLU A 43 12.65 0.28 9.41
C GLU A 43 12.22 -0.68 8.28
N ILE A 44 10.96 -1.10 8.29
CA ILE A 44 10.39 -1.98 7.27
C ILE A 44 10.24 -1.23 5.94
N LEU A 45 9.76 0.02 5.98
CA LEU A 45 9.68 0.88 4.80
C LEU A 45 11.06 1.12 4.18
N ALA A 46 12.08 1.40 5.00
CA ALA A 46 13.46 1.58 4.56
C ALA A 46 14.05 0.30 3.96
N LYS A 47 13.77 -0.86 4.58
CA LYS A 47 14.30 -2.16 4.16
C LYS A 47 13.70 -2.64 2.85
N HIS A 48 12.39 -2.59 2.70
CA HIS A 48 11.70 -3.17 1.54
C HIS A 48 11.45 -2.14 0.42
N GLY A 49 11.26 -0.88 0.79
CA GLY A 49 11.11 0.25 -0.14
C GLY A 49 9.91 0.18 -1.09
N VAL A 50 9.14 -0.90 -1.07
CA VAL A 50 7.84 -1.06 -1.72
C VAL A 50 6.93 -1.74 -0.71
N PRO A 51 6.01 -1.03 -0.08
CA PRO A 51 4.94 -1.66 0.63
C PRO A 51 4.09 -2.46 -0.36
N PHE A 52 3.69 -3.66 0.03
CA PHE A 52 2.71 -4.42 -0.73
C PHE A 52 1.32 -3.82 -0.53
N PHE A 53 0.60 -3.62 -1.60
CA PHE A 53 -0.82 -3.24 -1.61
C PHE A 53 -1.46 -3.64 -2.94
N VAL A 54 -2.77 -3.82 -2.93
CA VAL A 54 -3.57 -4.21 -4.11
C VAL A 54 -4.53 -3.11 -4.55
N ASP A 55 -4.72 -2.09 -3.72
CA ASP A 55 -5.61 -0.96 -3.99
C ASP A 55 -5.01 0.32 -3.38
N TYR A 56 -4.43 1.17 -4.25
CA TYR A 56 -3.74 2.39 -3.83
C TYR A 56 -4.70 3.42 -3.20
N PRO A 57 -5.85 3.78 -3.82
CA PRO A 57 -6.80 4.70 -3.20
C PRO A 57 -7.33 4.23 -1.84
N GLN A 58 -7.59 2.93 -1.68
CA GLN A 58 -8.06 2.41 -0.41
C GLN A 58 -6.95 2.41 0.65
N ALA A 59 -5.69 2.16 0.27
CA ALA A 59 -4.56 2.27 1.18
C ALA A 59 -4.47 3.70 1.76
N LEU A 60 -4.58 4.74 0.94
CA LEU A 60 -4.59 6.13 1.40
C LEU A 60 -5.79 6.43 2.32
N LYS A 61 -7.00 6.00 1.94
CA LYS A 61 -8.20 6.17 2.78
C LYS A 61 -8.07 5.43 4.12
N THR A 62 -7.38 4.32 4.15
CA THR A 62 -7.12 3.58 5.38
C THR A 62 -6.16 4.36 6.30
N LEU A 63 -5.12 4.99 5.75
CA LEU A 63 -4.27 5.90 6.54
C LEU A 63 -5.08 7.05 7.14
N ASP A 64 -5.97 7.70 6.36
CA ASP A 64 -6.85 8.77 6.84
C ASP A 64 -7.76 8.29 8.00
N ARG A 65 -8.31 7.06 7.88
CA ARG A 65 -9.13 6.46 8.94
C ARG A 65 -8.34 6.20 10.21
N LEU A 66 -7.10 5.74 10.09
CA LEU A 66 -6.22 5.48 11.23
C LEU A 66 -5.83 6.78 11.94
N GLU A 67 -5.56 7.85 11.19
CA GLU A 67 -5.26 9.18 11.74
C GLU A 67 -6.44 9.79 12.51
N ALA A 68 -7.67 9.48 12.09
CA ALA A 68 -8.92 9.90 12.75
C ALA A 68 -9.37 8.94 13.87
N LEU A 69 -8.75 7.78 14.00
CA LEU A 69 -9.14 6.77 14.98
C LEU A 69 -8.65 7.14 16.39
N GLU A 70 -9.57 7.24 17.33
CA GLU A 70 -9.23 7.37 18.74
C GLU A 70 -8.83 6.00 19.32
N ALA A 71 -7.55 5.82 19.60
CA ALA A 71 -6.99 4.64 20.24
C ALA A 71 -5.81 5.03 21.14
N ARG A 72 -5.61 4.27 22.21
CA ARG A 72 -4.50 4.45 23.15
C ARG A 72 -3.18 3.92 22.58
N LEU A 73 -3.26 2.87 21.78
CA LEU A 73 -2.11 2.19 21.20
C LEU A 73 -2.48 1.60 19.84
N PHE A 74 -1.62 1.78 18.86
CA PHE A 74 -1.72 1.16 17.54
C PHE A 74 -0.66 0.08 17.41
N VAL A 75 -1.07 -1.12 17.01
CA VAL A 75 -0.20 -2.29 16.88
C VAL A 75 -0.18 -2.74 15.42
N PRO A 76 0.87 -2.37 14.65
CA PRO A 76 1.09 -2.89 13.29
C PRO A 76 1.59 -4.34 13.32
N SER A 77 1.40 -5.10 12.23
CA SER A 77 2.00 -6.43 12.10
C SER A 77 3.54 -6.37 11.96
N HIS A 78 4.03 -5.28 11.38
CA HIS A 78 5.45 -5.07 11.13
C HIS A 78 5.87 -3.68 11.60
N GLY A 79 6.45 -3.61 12.80
CA GLY A 79 6.92 -2.39 13.47
C GLY A 79 6.58 -2.41 14.96
N GLU A 80 7.09 -1.41 15.67
CA GLU A 80 6.80 -1.25 17.10
C GLU A 80 5.40 -0.63 17.30
N PRO A 81 4.70 -1.01 18.37
CA PRO A 81 3.47 -0.34 18.77
C PRO A 81 3.68 1.16 19.05
N VAL A 82 2.74 2.00 18.62
CA VAL A 82 2.83 3.46 18.77
C VAL A 82 1.58 4.03 19.43
N GLY A 83 1.75 5.02 20.31
CA GLY A 83 0.64 5.75 20.93
C GLY A 83 0.01 6.80 19.99
N ASP A 84 0.77 7.29 19.03
CA ASP A 84 0.31 8.21 17.96
C ASP A 84 0.67 7.61 16.60
N VAL A 85 -0.35 7.29 15.80
CA VAL A 85 -0.17 6.69 14.49
C VAL A 85 0.17 7.71 13.39
N ARG A 86 -0.09 8.99 13.61
CA ARG A 86 0.04 10.04 12.58
C ARG A 86 1.44 10.15 11.97
N PRO A 87 2.56 10.13 12.73
CA PRO A 87 3.89 10.14 12.12
C PRO A 87 4.14 8.92 11.24
N LEU A 88 3.63 7.76 11.67
CA LEU A 88 3.78 6.50 10.93
C LEU A 88 2.91 6.50 9.65
N ALA A 89 1.67 6.96 9.74
CA ALA A 89 0.78 7.12 8.60
C ALA A 89 1.36 8.07 7.55
N GLU A 90 1.91 9.20 7.99
CA GLU A 90 2.59 10.17 7.12
C GLU A 90 3.82 9.56 6.42
N ALA A 91 4.65 8.77 7.12
CA ALA A 91 5.79 8.08 6.53
C ALA A 91 5.34 7.08 5.45
N ASN A 92 4.29 6.29 5.73
CA ASN A 92 3.70 5.37 4.75
C ASN A 92 3.12 6.12 3.55
N ARG A 93 2.38 7.21 3.76
CA ARG A 93 1.81 8.06 2.70
C ARG A 93 2.90 8.61 1.77
N ARG A 94 4.00 9.12 2.32
CA ARG A 94 5.14 9.61 1.52
C ARG A 94 5.73 8.52 0.63
N VAL A 95 5.92 7.31 1.16
CA VAL A 95 6.45 6.18 0.39
C VAL A 95 5.48 5.77 -0.72
N LEU A 96 4.18 5.67 -0.43
CA LEU A 96 3.14 5.34 -1.41
C LEU A 96 3.07 6.37 -2.53
N SER A 97 3.08 7.67 -2.20
CA SER A 97 3.02 8.76 -3.18
C SER A 97 4.29 8.81 -4.05
N SER A 98 5.47 8.68 -3.44
CA SER A 98 6.74 8.63 -4.17
C SER A 98 6.78 7.43 -5.13
N LEU A 99 6.27 6.28 -4.72
CA LEU A 99 6.19 5.09 -5.56
C LEU A 99 5.25 5.30 -6.75
N ARG A 100 4.11 5.96 -6.53
CA ARG A 100 3.16 6.29 -7.59
C ARG A 100 3.80 7.20 -8.65
N GLU A 101 4.50 8.23 -8.23
CA GLU A 101 5.22 9.13 -9.14
C GLU A 101 6.32 8.40 -9.91
N GLU A 102 7.11 7.55 -9.23
CA GLU A 102 8.13 6.73 -9.87
C GLU A 102 7.54 5.82 -10.96
N VAL A 103 6.43 5.14 -10.67
CA VAL A 103 5.74 4.28 -11.65
C VAL A 103 5.22 5.11 -12.83
N ARG A 104 4.59 6.27 -12.58
CA ARG A 104 4.13 7.19 -13.63
C ARG A 104 5.29 7.60 -14.55
N ASP A 105 6.43 7.98 -13.99
CA ASP A 105 7.59 8.43 -14.77
C ASP A 105 8.25 7.29 -15.56
N LEU A 106 8.07 6.04 -15.14
CA LEU A 106 8.50 4.84 -15.86
C LEU A 106 7.54 4.44 -16.99
N CYS A 107 6.34 4.97 -17.06
CA CYS A 107 5.37 4.74 -18.14
C CYS A 107 5.81 5.47 -19.44
N ARG A 108 6.79 4.87 -20.12
CA ARG A 108 7.40 5.36 -21.36
C ARG A 108 7.36 4.24 -22.40
N LEU A 109 6.15 3.82 -22.82
CA LEU A 109 5.92 2.67 -23.71
C LEU A 109 6.56 1.38 -23.13
N ARG A 110 6.34 1.14 -21.86
CA ARG A 110 6.82 -0.08 -21.18
C ARG A 110 5.65 -0.97 -20.79
N THR A 111 5.89 -2.27 -20.85
CA THR A 111 4.99 -3.24 -20.22
C THR A 111 5.08 -3.11 -18.69
N ARG A 112 4.08 -3.63 -17.98
CA ARG A 112 4.14 -3.71 -16.51
C ARG A 112 5.43 -4.36 -16.01
N ASP A 113 5.83 -5.47 -16.60
CA ASP A 113 7.05 -6.19 -16.21
C ASP A 113 8.32 -5.40 -16.54
N GLY A 114 8.29 -4.63 -17.63
CA GLY A 114 9.35 -3.67 -17.96
C GLY A 114 9.48 -2.53 -16.94
N ILE A 115 8.36 -2.05 -16.37
CA ILE A 115 8.35 -1.06 -15.29
C ILE A 115 8.92 -1.66 -14.00
N VAL A 116 8.47 -2.86 -13.61
CA VAL A 116 8.99 -3.58 -12.44
C VAL A 116 10.50 -3.80 -12.58
N GLY A 117 10.96 -4.32 -13.73
CA GLY A 117 12.38 -4.56 -14.00
C GLY A 117 13.23 -3.28 -13.96
N ALA A 118 12.77 -2.19 -14.57
CA ALA A 118 13.47 -0.90 -14.52
C ALA A 118 13.62 -0.38 -13.10
N ARG A 119 12.58 -0.54 -12.29
CA ARG A 119 12.57 -0.14 -10.90
C ARG A 119 13.51 -0.98 -10.02
N THR A 120 13.50 -2.31 -10.19
CA THR A 120 14.41 -3.23 -9.49
C THR A 120 15.87 -2.92 -9.84
N ALA A 121 16.17 -2.69 -11.13
CA ALA A 121 17.49 -2.33 -11.59
C ALA A 121 18.00 -1.01 -10.99
N ALA A 122 17.15 0.02 -10.92
CA ALA A 122 17.52 1.32 -10.35
C ALA A 122 17.89 1.25 -8.85
N ARG A 123 17.35 0.25 -8.12
CA ARG A 123 17.65 0.02 -6.70
C ARG A 123 18.91 -0.79 -6.44
N GLY A 124 19.55 -1.34 -7.48
CA GLY A 124 20.74 -2.17 -7.35
C GLY A 124 20.54 -3.46 -6.56
N ARG A 125 19.29 -3.89 -6.35
CA ARG A 125 18.93 -5.10 -5.60
C ARG A 125 18.43 -6.16 -6.56
N LYS A 126 18.83 -7.41 -6.29
CA LYS A 126 18.12 -8.58 -6.84
C LYS A 126 17.03 -8.93 -5.85
N ASP A 127 15.78 -8.72 -6.23
CA ASP A 127 14.65 -9.21 -5.45
C ASP A 127 14.61 -10.74 -5.54
N ASP A 128 14.19 -11.38 -4.47
CA ASP A 128 13.81 -12.78 -4.54
C ASP A 128 12.45 -12.91 -5.27
N LEU A 129 12.07 -14.14 -5.62
CA LEU A 129 10.84 -14.41 -6.36
C LEU A 129 9.59 -13.87 -5.64
N VAL A 130 9.56 -13.92 -4.31
CA VAL A 130 8.43 -13.45 -3.51
C VAL A 130 8.33 -11.92 -3.60
N ALA A 131 9.44 -11.21 -3.40
CA ALA A 131 9.48 -9.76 -3.53
C ALA A 131 9.06 -9.30 -4.93
N GLU A 132 9.48 -10.02 -5.99
CA GLU A 132 9.09 -9.70 -7.37
C GLU A 132 7.58 -9.84 -7.59
N VAL A 133 6.96 -10.91 -7.07
CA VAL A 133 5.49 -11.12 -7.16
C VAL A 133 4.74 -10.00 -6.44
N LEU A 134 5.18 -9.63 -5.24
CA LEU A 134 4.57 -8.54 -4.46
C LEU A 134 4.73 -7.19 -5.16
N HIS A 135 5.90 -6.90 -5.72
CA HIS A 135 6.14 -5.69 -6.51
C HIS A 135 5.24 -5.59 -7.75
N ARG A 136 5.05 -6.69 -8.47
CA ARG A 136 4.13 -6.73 -9.62
C ARG A 136 2.70 -6.37 -9.23
N ALA A 137 2.22 -6.87 -8.08
CA ALA A 137 0.88 -6.55 -7.59
C ALA A 137 0.75 -5.05 -7.25
N SER A 138 1.70 -4.49 -6.50
CA SER A 138 1.69 -3.06 -6.14
C SER A 138 1.82 -2.15 -7.38
N VAL A 139 2.68 -2.50 -8.34
CA VAL A 139 2.77 -1.76 -9.61
C VAL A 139 1.47 -1.86 -10.40
N SER A 140 0.79 -3.02 -10.41
CA SER A 140 -0.52 -3.16 -11.07
C SER A 140 -1.58 -2.27 -10.44
N ALA A 141 -1.62 -2.18 -9.10
CA ALA A 141 -2.53 -1.29 -8.38
C ALA A 141 -2.29 0.19 -8.73
N LEU A 142 -1.01 0.60 -8.84
CA LEU A 142 -0.64 1.96 -9.22
C LEU A 142 -0.98 2.26 -10.69
N LEU A 143 -0.76 1.33 -11.60
CA LEU A 143 -1.13 1.50 -13.01
C LEU A 143 -2.65 1.63 -13.17
N SER A 144 -3.44 0.88 -12.40
CA SER A 144 -4.90 1.04 -12.37
C SER A 144 -5.30 2.44 -11.92
N ASP A 145 -4.74 2.91 -10.80
CA ASP A 145 -5.00 4.26 -10.28
C ASP A 145 -4.59 5.37 -11.27
N LEU A 146 -3.42 5.25 -11.90
CA LEU A 146 -2.94 6.20 -12.90
C LEU A 146 -3.80 6.23 -14.18
N LEU A 147 -4.33 5.08 -14.61
CA LEU A 147 -5.28 4.98 -15.72
C LEU A 147 -6.61 5.64 -15.36
N ASP A 148 -7.16 5.36 -14.17
CA ASP A 148 -8.40 5.95 -13.69
C ASP A 148 -8.28 7.47 -13.52
N ALA A 149 -7.10 7.96 -13.14
CA ALA A 149 -6.77 9.39 -13.05
C ALA A 149 -6.53 10.06 -14.42
N GLY A 150 -6.42 9.28 -15.52
CA GLY A 150 -6.10 9.81 -16.85
C GLY A 150 -4.67 10.31 -17.01
N GLU A 151 -3.78 9.98 -16.10
CA GLU A 151 -2.36 10.36 -16.14
C GLU A 151 -1.50 9.43 -16.99
N VAL A 152 -2.00 8.24 -17.26
CA VAL A 152 -1.38 7.21 -18.08
C VAL A 152 -2.41 6.64 -19.03
N GLN A 153 -2.00 6.29 -20.22
CA GLN A 153 -2.78 5.53 -21.19
C GLN A 153 -2.13 4.17 -21.45
N VAL A 154 -2.93 3.19 -21.88
CA VAL A 154 -2.47 1.87 -22.25
C VAL A 154 -2.77 1.61 -23.72
N GLN A 155 -1.85 0.93 -24.42
CA GLN A 155 -2.04 0.50 -25.80
C GLN A 155 -1.46 -0.90 -26.02
N GLU A 156 -1.97 -1.57 -27.05
CA GLU A 156 -1.42 -2.86 -27.47
C GLU A 156 -0.11 -2.67 -28.25
N ALA A 157 0.87 -3.52 -27.98
CA ALA A 157 2.14 -3.62 -28.67
C ALA A 157 2.51 -5.10 -28.87
N PRO A 158 3.48 -5.44 -29.72
CA PRO A 158 3.89 -6.85 -29.95
C PRO A 158 4.31 -7.56 -28.65
N GLU A 159 4.89 -6.84 -27.70
CA GLU A 159 5.33 -7.34 -26.40
C GLU A 159 4.20 -7.41 -25.34
N GLY A 160 2.98 -7.00 -25.68
CA GLY A 160 1.83 -6.95 -24.80
C GLY A 160 1.34 -5.52 -24.53
N LEU A 161 0.57 -5.33 -23.44
CA LEU A 161 0.09 -4.00 -23.05
C LEU A 161 1.26 -3.14 -22.57
N VAL A 162 1.41 -1.97 -23.19
CA VAL A 162 2.40 -0.96 -22.80
C VAL A 162 1.72 0.30 -22.29
N TYR A 163 2.34 0.93 -21.30
CA TYR A 163 1.84 2.10 -20.60
C TYR A 163 2.66 3.32 -20.98
N GLN A 164 1.95 4.42 -21.21
CA GLN A 164 2.54 5.70 -21.59
C GLN A 164 1.91 6.82 -20.79
N ARG A 165 2.75 7.69 -20.24
CA ARG A 165 2.32 8.93 -19.60
C ARG A 165 1.62 9.84 -20.62
N VAL A 166 0.51 10.43 -20.22
CA VAL A 166 -0.25 11.45 -20.98
C VAL A 166 0.43 12.82 -20.84
#